data_30fb96f52c7c37c6a7392ad3fe1eca72
#
_entry.id   30fb96f52c7c37c6a7392ad3fe1eca72
#
_cell.length_a   1.000
_cell.length_b   1.000
_cell.length_c   1.000
_cell.angle_alpha   90.00
_cell.angle_beta   90.00
_cell.angle_gamma   90.00
#
_symmetry.space_group_name_H-M   'P 1'
#
loop_
_entity.id
_entity.type
_entity.pdbx_description
1 polymer ?
#
loop_
_entity_poly.entity_id
_entity_poly.type
_entity_poly.pdbx_seq_one_letter_code
_entity_poly.pdbx_strand_id
1 'polypeptide(L)'
;MTLATDILLIEDEPGVMDVMLRVLQRAGFRVRTAQDGSAALAALHECPPALAILDLVLPGVSGFAVLTHIRQHYPALPVIAITANPQAITHPAAQSVRYYLLKPFHIEELLNMVARAGICSQVR
;
A
#
# COMPACT_ATOMS: atom_id res chain seq x y z
N MET A 1 -6.87 -8.58 -14.94
CA MET A 1 -7.87 -7.50 -14.83
C MET A 1 -7.88 -6.93 -13.43
N THR A 2 -7.77 -5.62 -13.30
CA THR A 2 -7.75 -4.95 -12.01
C THR A 2 -9.16 -4.54 -11.60
N LEU A 3 -9.56 -4.90 -10.37
CA LEU A 3 -10.84 -4.48 -9.81
C LEU A 3 -10.65 -3.14 -9.10
N ALA A 4 -11.63 -2.23 -9.23
CA ALA A 4 -11.55 -0.90 -8.62
C ALA A 4 -11.48 -0.93 -7.09
N THR A 5 -11.80 -2.07 -6.46
CA THR A 5 -11.79 -2.26 -5.01
C THR A 5 -10.63 -3.14 -4.53
N ASP A 6 -9.73 -3.55 -5.43
CA ASP A 6 -8.63 -4.46 -5.09
C ASP A 6 -7.43 -3.69 -4.57
N ILE A 7 -7.07 -3.97 -3.33
CA ILE A 7 -5.93 -3.33 -2.64
C ILE A 7 -4.88 -4.40 -2.33
N LEU A 8 -3.62 -4.10 -2.63
CA LEU A 8 -2.50 -4.90 -2.16
C LEU A 8 -1.88 -4.20 -0.95
N LEU A 9 -1.96 -4.85 0.21
CA LEU A 9 -1.44 -4.34 1.47
C LEU A 9 -0.10 -5.02 1.76
N ILE A 10 0.96 -4.23 1.82
CA ILE A 10 2.33 -4.72 2.00
C ILE A 10 2.84 -4.21 3.34
N GLU A 11 2.91 -5.10 4.33
CA GLU A 11 3.24 -4.77 5.71
C GLU A 11 3.86 -6.01 6.37
N ASP A 12 4.98 -5.83 7.08
CA ASP A 12 5.69 -6.96 7.70
C ASP A 12 5.26 -7.26 9.14
N GLU A 13 4.64 -6.32 9.84
CA GLU A 13 4.19 -6.54 11.21
C GLU A 13 2.80 -7.19 11.23
N PRO A 14 2.67 -8.45 11.72
CA PRO A 14 1.39 -9.16 11.65
C PRO A 14 0.24 -8.44 12.36
N GLY A 15 0.51 -7.84 13.52
CA GLY A 15 -0.52 -7.11 14.26
C GLY A 15 -1.04 -5.89 13.49
N VAL A 16 -0.13 -5.12 12.90
CA VAL A 16 -0.49 -3.94 12.11
C VAL A 16 -1.24 -4.38 10.85
N MET A 17 -0.72 -5.39 10.18
CA MET A 17 -1.37 -5.92 8.98
C MET A 17 -2.80 -6.39 9.27
N ASP A 18 -2.99 -7.12 10.37
CA ASP A 18 -4.31 -7.65 10.73
C ASP A 18 -5.32 -6.53 10.95
N VAL A 19 -4.94 -5.48 11.67
CA VAL A 19 -5.82 -4.34 11.91
C VAL A 19 -6.18 -3.64 10.60
N MET A 20 -5.19 -3.35 9.78
CA MET A 20 -5.42 -2.68 8.50
C MET A 20 -6.30 -3.52 7.59
N LEU A 21 -6.03 -4.81 7.52
CA LEU A 21 -6.81 -5.73 6.70
C LEU A 21 -8.28 -5.71 7.08
N ARG A 22 -8.57 -5.82 8.38
CA ARG A 22 -9.95 -5.81 8.88
C ARG A 22 -10.67 -4.51 8.58
N VAL A 23 -9.99 -3.39 8.80
CA VAL A 23 -10.55 -2.07 8.54
C VAL A 23 -10.92 -1.91 7.07
N LEU A 24 -10.01 -2.30 6.18
CA LEU A 24 -10.22 -2.17 4.75
C LEU A 24 -11.32 -3.11 4.26
N GLN A 25 -11.35 -4.35 4.77
CA GLN A 25 -12.40 -5.30 4.39
C GLN A 25 -13.78 -4.84 4.85
N ARG A 26 -13.88 -4.29 6.05
CA ARG A 26 -15.14 -3.74 6.56
C ARG A 26 -15.62 -2.54 5.75
N ALA A 27 -14.68 -1.79 5.19
CA ALA A 27 -15.01 -0.67 4.32
C ALA A 27 -15.41 -1.10 2.90
N GLY A 28 -15.38 -2.41 2.61
CA GLY A 28 -15.87 -2.94 1.34
C GLY A 28 -14.79 -3.19 0.30
N PHE A 29 -13.52 -3.14 0.70
CA PHE A 29 -12.41 -3.39 -0.23
C PHE A 29 -12.03 -4.87 -0.25
N ARG A 30 -11.57 -5.32 -1.40
CA ARG A 30 -10.92 -6.62 -1.54
C ARG A 30 -9.45 -6.41 -1.29
N VAL A 31 -8.87 -7.17 -0.37
CA VAL A 31 -7.49 -6.95 0.07
C VAL A 31 -6.68 -8.22 -0.09
N ARG A 32 -5.57 -8.12 -0.79
CA ARG A 32 -4.52 -9.13 -0.79
C ARG A 32 -3.37 -8.61 0.04
N THR A 33 -2.65 -9.50 0.70
CA THR A 33 -1.57 -9.11 1.61
C THR A 33 -0.23 -9.67 1.16
N ALA A 34 0.84 -8.95 1.48
CA ALA A 34 2.20 -9.40 1.32
C ALA A 34 3.00 -8.98 2.54
N GLN A 35 3.82 -9.86 3.11
CA GLN A 35 4.54 -9.60 4.34
C GLN A 35 5.97 -9.12 4.11
N ASP A 36 6.45 -9.17 2.88
CA ASP A 36 7.80 -8.72 2.54
C ASP A 36 7.84 -8.27 1.08
N GLY A 37 9.00 -7.74 0.68
CA GLY A 37 9.16 -7.21 -0.66
C GLY A 37 9.05 -8.26 -1.76
N SER A 38 9.58 -9.47 -1.52
CA SER A 38 9.50 -10.55 -2.51
C SER A 38 8.06 -10.99 -2.74
N ALA A 39 7.29 -11.15 -1.67
CA ALA A 39 5.88 -11.49 -1.78
C ALA A 39 5.10 -10.39 -2.49
N ALA A 40 5.46 -9.12 -2.22
CA ALA A 40 4.83 -7.99 -2.88
C ALA A 40 5.06 -8.00 -4.38
N LEU A 41 6.31 -8.22 -4.81
CA LEU A 41 6.65 -8.28 -6.23
C LEU A 41 5.91 -9.43 -6.94
N ALA A 42 5.83 -10.59 -6.28
CA ALA A 42 5.11 -11.74 -6.82
C ALA A 42 3.61 -11.42 -6.98
N ALA A 43 3.01 -10.78 -5.97
CA ALA A 43 1.59 -10.43 -6.00
C ALA A 43 1.30 -9.42 -7.12
N LEU A 44 2.18 -8.43 -7.31
CA LEU A 44 2.05 -7.45 -8.38
C LEU A 44 2.12 -8.10 -9.75
N HIS A 45 3.05 -9.03 -9.92
CA HIS A 45 3.22 -9.76 -11.18
C HIS A 45 2.01 -10.63 -11.49
N GLU A 46 1.47 -11.28 -10.48
CA GLU A 46 0.30 -12.15 -10.64
C GLU A 46 -0.92 -11.37 -11.10
N CYS A 47 -1.22 -10.26 -10.42
CA CYS A 47 -2.35 -9.39 -10.77
C CYS A 47 -2.13 -8.01 -10.14
N PRO A 48 -1.93 -6.96 -10.96
CA PRO A 48 -1.80 -5.61 -10.40
C PRO A 48 -3.08 -5.20 -9.67
N PRO A 49 -2.96 -4.60 -8.48
CA PRO A 49 -4.13 -4.10 -7.74
C PRO A 49 -4.58 -2.74 -8.27
N ALA A 50 -5.71 -2.26 -7.76
CA ALA A 50 -6.15 -0.89 -8.02
C ALA A 50 -5.39 0.12 -7.15
N LEU A 51 -4.85 -0.32 -6.01
CA LEU A 51 -4.11 0.51 -5.08
C LEU A 51 -3.11 -0.37 -4.34
N ALA A 52 -1.90 0.12 -4.14
CA ALA A 52 -0.92 -0.50 -3.26
C ALA A 52 -0.74 0.35 -2.00
N ILE A 53 -0.80 -0.29 -0.83
CA ILE A 53 -0.45 0.32 0.44
C ILE A 53 0.86 -0.34 0.87
N LEU A 54 1.92 0.45 0.98
CA LEU A 54 3.28 -0.06 1.06
C LEU A 54 4.01 0.52 2.27
N ASP A 55 4.41 -0.36 3.19
CA ASP A 55 5.36 0.02 4.24
C ASP A 55 6.74 0.17 3.61
N LEU A 56 7.38 1.30 3.83
CA LEU A 56 8.70 1.56 3.25
C LEU A 56 9.82 0.80 3.95
N VAL A 57 9.58 0.30 5.16
CA VAL A 57 10.55 -0.51 5.92
C VAL A 57 10.09 -1.95 5.93
N LEU A 58 10.69 -2.77 5.06
CA LEU A 58 10.36 -4.19 4.90
C LEU A 58 11.63 -5.03 5.06
N PRO A 59 11.51 -6.28 5.52
CA PRO A 59 12.64 -7.20 5.52
C PRO A 59 13.00 -7.63 4.09
N GLY A 60 14.26 -7.95 3.87
CA GLY A 60 14.73 -8.42 2.57
C GLY A 60 14.70 -7.33 1.51
N VAL A 61 13.89 -7.50 0.47
CA VAL A 61 13.70 -6.49 -0.56
C VAL A 61 13.00 -5.28 0.06
N SER A 62 13.64 -4.12 0.02
CA SER A 62 13.15 -2.94 0.71
C SER A 62 11.86 -2.38 0.08
N GLY A 63 11.10 -1.63 0.88
CA GLY A 63 9.93 -0.92 0.37
C GLY A 63 10.27 0.05 -0.75
N PHE A 64 11.44 0.68 -0.69
CA PHE A 64 11.90 1.56 -1.76
C PHE A 64 12.14 0.81 -3.07
N ALA A 65 12.68 -0.41 -2.99
CA ALA A 65 12.89 -1.23 -4.18
C ALA A 65 11.55 -1.66 -4.78
N VAL A 66 10.58 -2.02 -3.95
CA VAL A 66 9.22 -2.32 -4.40
C VAL A 66 8.60 -1.12 -5.09
N LEU A 67 8.74 0.06 -4.49
CA LEU A 67 8.21 1.30 -5.05
C LEU A 67 8.85 1.62 -6.41
N THR A 68 10.16 1.46 -6.53
CA THR A 68 10.86 1.65 -7.80
C THR A 68 10.32 0.71 -8.86
N HIS A 69 10.13 -0.56 -8.51
CA HIS A 69 9.56 -1.55 -9.42
C HIS A 69 8.16 -1.14 -9.88
N ILE A 70 7.33 -0.68 -8.96
CA ILE A 70 5.98 -0.23 -9.29
C ILE A 70 6.03 0.93 -10.29
N ARG A 71 6.91 1.91 -10.06
CA ARG A 71 7.01 3.07 -10.94
C ARG A 71 7.50 2.71 -12.33
N GLN A 72 8.36 1.69 -12.44
CA GLN A 72 8.88 1.25 -13.73
C GLN A 72 7.87 0.40 -14.51
N HIS A 73 7.10 -0.44 -13.84
CA HIS A 73 6.24 -1.43 -14.49
C HIS A 73 4.75 -1.09 -14.41
N TYR A 74 4.33 -0.30 -13.43
CA TYR A 74 2.94 0.06 -13.21
C TYR A 74 2.84 1.56 -12.89
N PRO A 75 3.25 2.43 -13.84
CA PRO A 75 3.39 3.86 -13.53
C PRO A 75 2.09 4.56 -13.13
N ALA A 76 0.96 4.01 -13.51
CA ALA A 76 -0.34 4.59 -13.16
C ALA A 76 -0.92 4.08 -11.84
N LEU A 77 -0.28 3.06 -11.23
CA LEU A 77 -0.77 2.48 -9.99
C LEU A 77 -0.63 3.48 -8.84
N PRO A 78 -1.73 3.85 -8.17
CA PRO A 78 -1.62 4.70 -6.99
C PRO A 78 -1.00 3.93 -5.83
N VAL A 79 -0.15 4.60 -5.06
CA VAL A 79 0.55 4.03 -3.91
C VAL A 79 0.36 4.95 -2.71
N ILE A 80 -0.04 4.36 -1.59
CA ILE A 80 0.02 5.00 -0.28
C ILE A 80 1.24 4.43 0.42
N ALA A 81 2.25 5.26 0.68
CA ALA A 81 3.44 4.85 1.40
C ALA A 81 3.24 5.05 2.90
N ILE A 82 3.60 4.05 3.70
CA ILE A 82 3.50 4.09 5.15
C ILE A 82 4.90 4.01 5.73
N THR A 83 5.21 4.85 6.71
CA THR A 83 6.48 4.80 7.41
C THR A 83 6.37 5.41 8.79
N ALA A 84 7.17 4.91 9.74
CA ALA A 84 7.34 5.54 11.04
C ALA A 84 8.41 6.62 11.00
N ASN A 85 9.20 6.69 9.93
CA ASN A 85 10.30 7.65 9.79
C ASN A 85 9.94 8.73 8.77
N PRO A 86 9.67 9.97 9.22
CA PRO A 86 9.32 11.05 8.30
C PRO A 86 10.39 11.32 7.24
N GLN A 87 11.67 11.05 7.55
CA GLN A 87 12.74 11.28 6.60
C GLN A 87 12.73 10.31 5.42
N ALA A 88 12.05 9.17 5.55
CA ALA A 88 11.89 8.24 4.44
C ALA A 88 11.22 8.89 3.23
N ILE A 89 10.40 9.91 3.46
CA ILE A 89 9.72 10.65 2.40
C ILE A 89 10.69 11.42 1.50
N THR A 90 11.85 11.77 2.03
CA THR A 90 12.88 12.50 1.27
C THR A 90 13.72 11.59 0.38
N HIS A 91 13.59 10.28 0.51
CA HIS A 91 14.34 9.34 -0.34
C HIS A 91 13.94 9.53 -1.80
N PRO A 92 14.91 9.51 -2.74
CA PRO A 92 14.62 9.72 -4.17
C PRO A 92 13.51 8.80 -4.72
N ALA A 93 13.48 7.54 -4.29
CA ALA A 93 12.44 6.61 -4.75
C ALA A 93 11.03 7.00 -4.27
N ALA A 94 10.93 7.82 -3.23
CA ALA A 94 9.65 8.24 -2.68
C ALA A 94 9.11 9.54 -3.30
N GLN A 95 9.88 10.19 -4.18
CA GLN A 95 9.50 11.49 -4.74
C GLN A 95 8.24 11.45 -5.60
N SER A 96 7.93 10.29 -6.19
CA SER A 96 6.76 10.14 -7.04
C SER A 96 5.49 9.80 -6.28
N VAL A 97 5.58 9.52 -4.98
CA VAL A 97 4.42 9.14 -4.17
C VAL A 97 3.66 10.39 -3.75
N ARG A 98 2.35 10.36 -3.90
CA ARG A 98 1.47 11.47 -3.51
C ARG A 98 0.90 11.32 -2.13
N TYR A 99 0.77 10.10 -1.64
CA TYR A 99 0.04 9.81 -0.40
C TYR A 99 0.96 9.13 0.59
N TYR A 100 1.16 9.78 1.73
CA TYR A 100 2.01 9.27 2.81
C TYR A 100 1.19 9.19 4.08
N LEU A 101 1.45 8.13 4.85
CA LEU A 101 0.80 7.94 6.14
C LEU A 101 1.88 7.62 7.16
N LEU A 102 2.01 8.47 8.16
CA LEU A 102 3.02 8.29 9.20
C LEU A 102 2.48 7.45 10.34
N LYS A 103 3.24 6.44 10.76
CA LYS A 103 2.92 5.63 11.94
C LYS A 103 3.29 6.41 13.21
N PRO A 104 2.49 6.33 14.27
CA PRO A 104 1.14 5.73 14.32
C PRO A 104 0.09 6.62 13.65
N PHE A 105 -0.92 6.01 13.06
CA PHE A 105 -2.00 6.74 12.41
C PHE A 105 -3.36 6.24 12.90
N HIS A 106 -4.37 7.07 12.71
CA HIS A 106 -5.75 6.70 13.02
C HIS A 106 -6.39 6.00 11.83
N ILE A 107 -7.35 5.14 12.11
CA ILE A 107 -8.10 4.39 11.09
C ILE A 107 -8.73 5.35 10.07
N GLU A 108 -9.28 6.46 10.53
CA GLU A 108 -9.90 7.46 9.66
C GLU A 108 -8.91 8.07 8.68
N GLU A 109 -7.65 8.24 9.09
CA GLU A 109 -6.61 8.76 8.20
C GLU A 109 -6.35 7.79 7.05
N LEU A 110 -6.28 6.49 7.36
CA LEU A 110 -6.10 5.46 6.34
C LEU A 110 -7.26 5.46 5.35
N LEU A 111 -8.49 5.44 5.85
CA LEU A 111 -9.67 5.40 4.99
C LEU A 111 -9.82 6.67 4.14
N ASN A 112 -9.51 7.83 4.71
CA ASN A 112 -9.51 9.09 3.96
C ASN A 112 -8.47 9.08 2.85
N MET A 113 -7.30 8.52 3.13
CA MET A 113 -6.23 8.44 2.14
C MET A 113 -6.61 7.52 0.98
N VAL A 114 -7.24 6.37 1.29
CA VAL A 114 -7.73 5.44 0.27
C VAL A 114 -8.77 6.13 -0.61
N ALA A 115 -9.67 6.90 -0.02
CA ALA A 115 -10.67 7.65 -0.77
C ALA A 115 -10.01 8.69 -1.70
N ARG A 116 -8.99 9.39 -1.22
CA ARG A 116 -8.25 10.37 -2.02
C ARG A 116 -7.52 9.71 -3.19
N ALA A 117 -7.08 8.49 -3.02
CA ALA A 117 -6.43 7.73 -4.10
C ALA A 117 -7.41 7.29 -5.19
N GLY A 118 -8.70 7.56 -5.02
CA GLY A 118 -9.70 7.30 -6.04
C GLY A 118 -10.26 5.88 -6.04
N ILE A 119 -10.08 5.14 -4.94
CA ILE A 119 -10.58 3.77 -4.84
C ILE A 119 -11.98 3.79 -4.24
N CYS A 120 -12.91 3.12 -4.92
CA CYS A 120 -14.31 3.09 -4.51
C CYS A 120 -14.60 1.82 -3.72
N SER A 121 -15.24 2.00 -2.55
CA SER A 121 -15.74 0.89 -1.75
C SER A 121 -17.01 0.33 -2.37
N GLN A 122 -17.23 -0.98 -2.21
CA GLN A 122 -18.49 -1.63 -2.57
C GLN A 122 -19.54 -1.54 -1.47
N VAL A 123 -19.15 -1.12 -0.28
CA VAL A 123 -20.08 -0.89 0.81
C VAL A 123 -20.76 0.46 0.61
N ARG A 124 -22.07 0.44 0.72
CA ARG A 124 -22.89 1.63 0.52
C ARG A 124 -23.63 2.01 1.79
#